data_8266913468a103ff55d34327068153ad
#
_entry.id   8266913468a103ff55d34327068153ad
#
_cell.length_a   1.000
_cell.length_b   1.000
_cell.length_c   1.000
_cell.angle_alpha   90.00
_cell.angle_beta   90.00
_cell.angle_gamma   90.00
#
_symmetry.space_group_name_H-M   'P 1'
#
loop_
_entity.id
_entity.type
_entity.pdbx_description
1 polymer ?
#
loop_
_entity_poly.entity_id
_entity_poly.type
_entity_poly.pdbx_seq_one_letter_code
_entity_poly.pdbx_strand_id
1 'polypeptide(L)'
;MINQITKDKVELLHRQYTRLAKGKEQALYEIAMSELPDMVYNSNAIENSTLTLQDTEAIIIHDKIIKDHEIREIYEAKNLARVTTELMKNPDERMSVGLILSLHSLLMSGIRDDIAGRFRCGDEWVRVGTHLGANPACVSGLVSELVISYCNDDSYFLDKIAHFHAEFETIHPFSDGNGRMGRILINHQLALAGYPPIIIQNKSKHTDYYPLFDEYIRTNQCDGFVELFALLLMESLHKRIALLSSPKIVKLSEWARQNGIAGNVAANKAARQTIPAFRRGGTWMIGSDYKMD
;
A
#
# COMPACT_ATOMS: atom_id res chain seq x y z
N MET A 1 6.90 1.13 -18.27
CA MET A 1 7.43 -0.23 -17.95
C MET A 1 8.63 -0.12 -17.03
N ILE A 2 8.75 -1.06 -16.07
CA ILE A 2 9.89 -1.10 -15.14
C ILE A 2 11.22 -1.21 -15.90
N ASN A 3 12.24 -0.44 -15.52
CA ASN A 3 13.57 -0.59 -16.07
C ASN A 3 14.25 -1.86 -15.55
N GLN A 4 15.15 -2.47 -16.36
CA GLN A 4 15.77 -3.75 -16.05
C GLN A 4 16.59 -3.73 -14.76
N ILE A 5 17.29 -2.65 -14.46
CA ILE A 5 18.12 -2.52 -13.25
C ILE A 5 17.25 -2.59 -11.99
N THR A 6 16.13 -1.89 -11.99
CA THR A 6 15.17 -1.91 -10.86
C THR A 6 14.53 -3.28 -10.71
N LYS A 7 14.14 -3.91 -11.83
CA LYS A 7 13.62 -5.28 -11.85
C LYS A 7 14.60 -6.27 -11.22
N ASP A 8 15.84 -6.28 -11.68
CA ASP A 8 16.89 -7.18 -11.20
C ASP A 8 17.12 -7.00 -9.68
N LYS A 9 17.06 -5.75 -9.19
CA LYS A 9 17.21 -5.44 -7.77
C LYS A 9 16.02 -5.95 -6.93
N VAL A 10 14.79 -5.74 -7.39
CA VAL A 10 13.59 -6.27 -6.72
C VAL A 10 13.66 -7.79 -6.64
N GLU A 11 14.00 -8.47 -7.74
CA GLU A 11 14.12 -9.93 -7.77
C GLU A 11 15.25 -10.47 -6.88
N LEU A 12 16.39 -9.76 -6.82
CA LEU A 12 17.49 -10.11 -5.92
C LEU A 12 17.05 -10.04 -4.45
N LEU A 13 16.42 -8.95 -4.06
CA LEU A 13 15.89 -8.75 -2.71
C LEU A 13 14.80 -9.79 -2.37
N HIS A 14 13.92 -10.09 -3.32
CA HIS A 14 12.89 -11.11 -3.13
C HIS A 14 13.48 -12.51 -2.90
N ARG A 15 14.49 -12.90 -3.69
CA ARG A 15 15.21 -14.18 -3.46
C ARG A 15 15.87 -14.24 -2.08
N GLN A 16 16.48 -13.13 -1.64
CA GLN A 16 17.08 -13.04 -0.30
C GLN A 16 16.01 -13.16 0.79
N TYR A 17 14.90 -12.42 0.65
CA TYR A 17 13.77 -12.48 1.56
C TYR A 17 13.17 -13.89 1.66
N THR A 18 12.86 -14.51 0.54
CA THR A 18 12.25 -15.86 0.50
C THR A 18 13.12 -16.89 1.18
N ARG A 19 14.46 -16.80 1.00
CA ARG A 19 15.41 -17.69 1.70
C ARG A 19 15.37 -17.49 3.22
N LEU A 20 15.30 -16.24 3.69
CA LEU A 20 15.27 -15.92 5.13
C LEU A 20 13.91 -16.21 5.77
N ALA A 21 12.85 -16.13 4.99
CA ALA A 21 11.47 -16.34 5.42
C ALA A 21 11.12 -17.82 5.68
N LYS A 22 11.84 -18.74 5.04
CA LYS A 22 11.56 -20.18 5.11
C LYS A 22 11.57 -20.69 6.56
N GLY A 23 10.46 -21.28 7.01
CA GLY A 23 10.28 -21.80 8.36
C GLY A 23 10.13 -20.72 9.45
N LYS A 24 9.81 -19.48 9.07
CA LYS A 24 9.60 -18.35 9.99
C LYS A 24 8.21 -17.71 9.86
N GLU A 25 7.21 -18.51 9.56
CA GLU A 25 5.84 -18.07 9.30
C GLU A 25 5.27 -17.23 10.46
N GLN A 26 5.55 -17.66 11.70
CA GLN A 26 5.11 -16.92 12.90
C GLN A 26 5.78 -15.55 12.99
N ALA A 27 7.08 -15.44 12.74
CA ALA A 27 7.79 -14.16 12.75
C ALA A 27 7.30 -13.23 11.64
N LEU A 28 6.99 -13.76 10.46
CA LEU A 28 6.39 -13.00 9.36
C LEU A 28 5.00 -12.48 9.71
N TYR A 29 4.19 -13.29 10.37
CA TYR A 29 2.88 -12.87 10.86
C TYR A 29 3.01 -11.74 11.89
N GLU A 30 3.93 -11.85 12.85
CA GLU A 30 4.19 -10.80 13.85
C GLU A 30 4.69 -9.50 13.20
N ILE A 31 5.55 -9.58 12.18
CA ILE A 31 5.97 -8.42 11.39
C ILE A 31 4.76 -7.77 10.72
N ALA A 32 3.92 -8.55 10.04
CA ALA A 32 2.72 -8.05 9.35
C ALA A 32 1.74 -7.39 10.33
N MET A 33 1.49 -8.01 11.47
CA MET A 33 0.63 -7.44 12.52
C MET A 33 1.21 -6.17 13.13
N SER A 34 2.53 -6.06 13.26
CA SER A 34 3.19 -4.84 13.74
C SER A 34 3.13 -3.68 12.73
N GLU A 35 2.90 -3.97 11.44
CA GLU A 35 2.76 -2.98 10.37
C GLU A 35 1.31 -2.52 10.18
N LEU A 36 0.35 -3.28 10.66
CA LEU A 36 -1.08 -3.02 10.44
C LEU A 36 -1.50 -1.60 10.87
N PRO A 37 -1.10 -1.05 12.04
CA PRO A 37 -1.40 0.32 12.40
C PRO A 37 -0.84 1.36 11.42
N ASP A 38 0.39 1.15 10.94
CA ASP A 38 1.05 2.05 9.97
C ASP A 38 0.33 2.03 8.62
N MET A 39 -0.10 0.86 8.14
CA MET A 39 -0.87 0.69 6.91
C MET A 39 -2.23 1.40 7.00
N VAL A 40 -2.96 1.15 8.07
CA VAL A 40 -4.29 1.73 8.30
C VAL A 40 -4.21 3.24 8.46
N TYR A 41 -3.29 3.71 9.30
CA TYR A 41 -3.05 5.15 9.50
C TYR A 41 -2.76 5.88 8.20
N ASN A 42 -1.75 5.43 7.44
CA ASN A 42 -1.38 6.12 6.20
C ASN A 42 -2.52 6.09 5.18
N SER A 43 -3.20 4.96 5.01
CA SER A 43 -4.27 4.84 4.04
C SER A 43 -5.47 5.74 4.37
N ASN A 44 -5.89 5.84 5.63
CA ASN A 44 -6.96 6.74 6.04
C ASN A 44 -6.53 8.22 6.04
N ALA A 45 -5.28 8.52 6.44
CA ALA A 45 -4.76 9.88 6.43
C ALA A 45 -4.56 10.45 5.00
N ILE A 46 -4.34 9.59 3.99
CA ILE A 46 -4.41 9.97 2.57
C ILE A 46 -5.80 10.50 2.23
N GLU A 47 -6.86 9.92 2.79
CA GLU A 47 -8.25 10.35 2.65
C GLU A 47 -8.66 11.43 3.68
N ASN A 48 -7.67 12.11 4.28
CA ASN A 48 -7.85 13.22 5.24
C ASN A 48 -8.45 12.84 6.61
N SER A 49 -8.34 11.57 7.05
CA SER A 49 -8.63 11.22 8.43
C SER A 49 -7.76 12.02 9.40
N THR A 50 -8.34 12.44 10.51
CA THR A 50 -7.67 13.21 11.56
C THR A 50 -6.99 12.34 12.62
N LEU A 51 -7.21 11.01 12.58
CA LEU A 51 -6.56 10.06 13.48
C LEU A 51 -5.03 10.13 13.34
N THR A 52 -4.36 10.17 14.47
CA THR A 52 -2.89 9.98 14.50
C THR A 52 -2.54 8.48 14.43
N LEU A 53 -1.29 8.15 14.16
CA LEU A 53 -0.82 6.75 14.23
C LEU A 53 -1.06 6.15 15.62
N GLN A 54 -0.89 6.92 16.71
CA GLN A 54 -1.14 6.46 18.06
C GLN A 54 -2.62 6.19 18.31
N ASP A 55 -3.52 7.05 17.81
CA ASP A 55 -4.97 6.84 17.92
C ASP A 55 -5.38 5.59 17.14
N THR A 56 -4.83 5.43 15.91
CA THR A 56 -5.08 4.25 15.05
C THR A 56 -4.63 2.97 15.75
N GLU A 57 -3.41 2.94 16.32
CA GLU A 57 -2.89 1.79 17.06
C GLU A 57 -3.77 1.46 18.28
N ALA A 58 -4.18 2.48 19.06
CA ALA A 58 -5.06 2.29 20.19
C ALA A 58 -6.41 1.68 19.79
N ILE A 59 -7.00 2.13 18.69
CA ILE A 59 -8.29 1.65 18.19
C ILE A 59 -8.18 0.20 17.69
N ILE A 60 -7.18 -0.14 16.87
CA ILE A 60 -7.14 -1.44 16.19
C ILE A 60 -6.44 -2.55 16.99
N ILE A 61 -5.48 -2.21 17.86
CA ILE A 61 -4.72 -3.19 18.65
C ILE A 61 -5.26 -3.31 20.06
N HIS A 62 -5.64 -2.18 20.68
CA HIS A 62 -6.02 -2.15 22.09
C HIS A 62 -7.52 -1.96 22.33
N ASP A 63 -8.31 -1.79 21.26
CA ASP A 63 -9.76 -1.54 21.28
C ASP A 63 -10.14 -0.34 22.18
N LYS A 64 -9.30 0.71 22.14
CA LYS A 64 -9.41 1.91 22.98
C LYS A 64 -9.51 3.18 22.15
N ILE A 65 -10.35 4.10 22.59
CA ILE A 65 -10.45 5.46 22.07
C ILE A 65 -9.75 6.38 23.07
N ILE A 66 -8.68 7.07 22.64
CA ILE A 66 -7.85 7.91 23.52
C ILE A 66 -8.38 9.34 23.59
N LYS A 67 -8.99 9.82 22.52
CA LYS A 67 -9.52 11.20 22.36
C LYS A 67 -10.88 11.16 21.70
N ASP A 68 -11.59 12.29 21.75
CA ASP A 68 -12.80 12.46 20.97
C ASP A 68 -12.48 12.48 19.48
N HIS A 69 -13.05 11.52 18.76
CA HIS A 69 -12.96 11.38 17.31
C HIS A 69 -14.36 11.17 16.74
N GLU A 70 -14.55 11.49 15.47
CA GLU A 70 -15.77 11.14 14.77
C GLU A 70 -15.94 9.62 14.74
N ILE A 71 -17.13 9.13 15.05
CA ILE A 71 -17.45 7.70 15.03
C ILE A 71 -17.11 7.07 13.67
N ARG A 72 -17.31 7.83 12.58
CA ARG A 72 -16.95 7.42 11.24
C ARG A 72 -15.47 7.05 11.12
N GLU A 73 -14.55 7.87 11.62
CA GLU A 73 -13.11 7.62 11.54
C GLU A 73 -12.69 6.35 12.31
N ILE A 74 -13.38 6.09 13.43
CA ILE A 74 -13.15 4.87 14.21
C ILE A 74 -13.56 3.63 13.40
N TYR A 75 -14.74 3.66 12.75
CA TYR A 75 -15.18 2.58 11.86
C TYR A 75 -14.26 2.42 10.66
N GLU A 76 -13.81 3.52 10.03
CA GLU A 76 -12.87 3.49 8.91
C GLU A 76 -11.56 2.79 9.31
N ALA A 77 -11.02 3.07 10.49
CA ALA A 77 -9.81 2.40 10.98
C ALA A 77 -10.05 0.91 11.26
N LYS A 78 -11.13 0.56 11.96
CA LYS A 78 -11.48 -0.84 12.27
C LYS A 78 -11.78 -1.65 11.01
N ASN A 79 -12.56 -1.11 10.09
CA ASN A 79 -12.93 -1.82 8.87
C ASN A 79 -11.73 -2.05 7.96
N LEU A 80 -10.87 -1.02 7.78
CA LEU A 80 -9.66 -1.18 6.97
C LEU A 80 -8.69 -2.20 7.58
N ALA A 81 -8.53 -2.20 8.92
CA ALA A 81 -7.75 -3.23 9.61
C ALA A 81 -8.35 -4.63 9.39
N ARG A 82 -9.67 -4.76 9.48
CA ARG A 82 -10.39 -6.03 9.24
C ARG A 82 -10.19 -6.52 7.82
N VAL A 83 -10.40 -5.68 6.81
CA VAL A 83 -10.20 -6.03 5.39
C VAL A 83 -8.77 -6.49 5.15
N THR A 84 -7.78 -5.74 5.66
CA THR A 84 -6.36 -6.09 5.53
C THR A 84 -6.06 -7.45 6.16
N THR A 85 -6.60 -7.71 7.36
CA THR A 85 -6.39 -8.98 8.07
C THR A 85 -7.07 -10.16 7.36
N GLU A 86 -8.25 -9.97 6.78
CA GLU A 86 -8.93 -11.03 6.01
C GLU A 86 -8.14 -11.42 4.76
N LEU A 87 -7.57 -10.44 4.04
CA LEU A 87 -6.70 -10.72 2.89
C LEU A 87 -5.40 -11.44 3.30
N MET A 88 -4.84 -11.12 4.48
CA MET A 88 -3.67 -11.84 5.00
C MET A 88 -3.96 -13.32 5.32
N LYS A 89 -5.22 -13.65 5.69
CA LYS A 89 -5.63 -15.04 5.94
C LYS A 89 -5.89 -15.83 4.65
N ASN A 90 -6.27 -15.14 3.57
CA ASN A 90 -6.64 -15.72 2.29
C ASN A 90 -5.77 -15.14 1.15
N PRO A 91 -4.42 -15.31 1.21
CA PRO A 91 -3.51 -14.63 0.27
C PRO A 91 -3.66 -15.12 -1.18
N ASP A 92 -4.21 -16.32 -1.39
CA ASP A 92 -4.36 -16.95 -2.72
C ASP A 92 -5.71 -16.65 -3.38
N GLU A 93 -6.57 -15.83 -2.78
CA GLU A 93 -7.87 -15.49 -3.36
C GLU A 93 -7.69 -14.69 -4.65
N ARG A 94 -8.19 -15.23 -5.77
CA ARG A 94 -7.97 -14.64 -7.09
C ARG A 94 -8.74 -13.33 -7.27
N MET A 95 -8.09 -12.38 -7.97
CA MET A 95 -8.73 -11.12 -8.35
C MET A 95 -10.03 -11.37 -9.12
N SER A 96 -11.11 -10.78 -8.66
CA SER A 96 -12.43 -10.87 -9.29
C SER A 96 -13.30 -9.67 -8.91
N VAL A 97 -14.32 -9.40 -9.70
CA VAL A 97 -15.34 -8.40 -9.37
C VAL A 97 -16.03 -8.73 -8.05
N GLY A 98 -16.31 -10.01 -7.80
CA GLY A 98 -16.92 -10.47 -6.54
C GLY A 98 -16.05 -10.17 -5.32
N LEU A 99 -14.74 -10.40 -5.41
CA LEU A 99 -13.79 -10.04 -4.36
C LEU A 99 -13.80 -8.52 -4.10
N ILE A 100 -13.72 -7.69 -5.15
CA ILE A 100 -13.74 -6.22 -5.03
C ILE A 100 -14.99 -5.75 -4.29
N LEU A 101 -16.17 -6.26 -4.66
CA LEU A 101 -17.43 -5.91 -4.01
C LEU A 101 -17.51 -6.39 -2.55
N SER A 102 -17.02 -7.59 -2.26
CA SER A 102 -16.97 -8.14 -0.91
C SER A 102 -16.06 -7.32 0.00
N LEU A 103 -14.86 -6.94 -0.47
CA LEU A 103 -13.93 -6.09 0.27
C LEU A 103 -14.51 -4.70 0.52
N HIS A 104 -15.17 -4.12 -0.48
CA HIS A 104 -15.84 -2.83 -0.32
C HIS A 104 -17.01 -2.90 0.67
N SER A 105 -17.78 -4.00 0.67
CA SER A 105 -18.84 -4.22 1.65
C SER A 105 -18.29 -4.22 3.09
N LEU A 106 -17.18 -4.90 3.32
CA LEU A 106 -16.51 -4.90 4.64
C LEU A 106 -15.95 -3.51 4.99
N LEU A 107 -15.37 -2.81 4.01
CA LEU A 107 -14.77 -1.49 4.22
C LEU A 107 -15.80 -0.44 4.62
N MET A 108 -17.00 -0.49 4.03
CA MET A 108 -18.07 0.51 4.24
C MET A 108 -19.08 0.12 5.31
N SER A 109 -18.97 -1.07 5.90
CA SER A 109 -19.88 -1.59 6.92
C SER A 109 -20.01 -0.66 8.13
N GLY A 110 -21.25 -0.26 8.48
CA GLY A 110 -21.53 0.68 9.58
C GLY A 110 -21.11 2.13 9.32
N ILE A 111 -20.61 2.44 8.09
CA ILE A 111 -20.27 3.81 7.65
C ILE A 111 -21.32 4.29 6.65
N ARG A 112 -21.52 3.53 5.59
CA ARG A 112 -22.45 3.81 4.49
C ARG A 112 -22.98 2.47 3.94
N ASP A 113 -23.85 1.83 4.71
CA ASP A 113 -24.42 0.51 4.35
C ASP A 113 -25.25 0.58 3.06
N ASP A 114 -25.76 1.76 2.69
CA ASP A 114 -26.51 2.01 1.46
C ASP A 114 -25.68 1.84 0.18
N ILE A 115 -24.36 2.05 0.25
CA ILE A 115 -23.42 1.91 -0.89
C ILE A 115 -22.45 0.73 -0.72
N ALA A 116 -22.44 0.07 0.42
CA ALA A 116 -21.50 -0.99 0.74
C ALA A 116 -21.64 -2.18 -0.24
N GLY A 117 -20.54 -2.56 -0.88
CA GLY A 117 -20.50 -3.72 -1.77
C GLY A 117 -21.21 -3.56 -3.10
N ARG A 118 -21.50 -2.35 -3.55
CA ARG A 118 -22.07 -2.09 -4.87
C ARG A 118 -21.36 -0.97 -5.60
N PHE A 119 -21.25 -1.09 -6.90
CA PHE A 119 -20.80 0.01 -7.74
C PHE A 119 -21.82 1.14 -7.76
N ARG A 120 -21.34 2.35 -7.97
CA ARG A 120 -22.20 3.50 -8.24
C ARG A 120 -22.94 3.33 -9.56
N CYS A 121 -24.18 3.80 -9.61
CA CYS A 121 -25.07 3.65 -10.75
C CYS A 121 -26.00 4.89 -10.89
N GLY A 122 -26.82 4.93 -11.91
CA GLY A 122 -27.78 6.00 -12.14
C GLY A 122 -27.10 7.38 -12.22
N ASP A 123 -27.48 8.28 -11.31
CA ASP A 123 -26.96 9.66 -11.25
C ASP A 123 -25.83 9.85 -10.20
N GLU A 124 -25.22 8.76 -9.73
CA GLU A 124 -24.12 8.79 -8.75
C GLU A 124 -22.77 9.20 -9.39
N TRP A 125 -22.72 10.42 -9.92
CA TRP A 125 -21.48 11.00 -10.45
C TRP A 125 -20.53 11.38 -9.32
N VAL A 126 -19.24 11.09 -9.50
CA VAL A 126 -18.18 11.43 -8.53
C VAL A 126 -17.09 12.25 -9.19
N ARG A 127 -16.54 13.21 -8.43
CA ARG A 127 -15.41 14.03 -8.85
C ARG A 127 -14.16 13.61 -8.05
N VAL A 128 -13.05 13.43 -8.75
CA VAL A 128 -11.76 13.06 -8.20
C VAL A 128 -10.76 14.16 -8.53
N GLY A 129 -10.51 15.08 -7.61
CA GLY A 129 -9.72 16.28 -7.90
C GLY A 129 -10.30 17.08 -9.07
N THR A 130 -9.55 17.17 -10.16
CA THR A 130 -9.96 17.83 -11.42
C THR A 130 -10.66 16.89 -12.39
N HIS A 131 -10.61 15.59 -12.16
CA HIS A 131 -11.15 14.54 -13.02
C HIS A 131 -12.60 14.19 -12.62
N LEU A 132 -13.43 13.83 -13.60
CA LEU A 132 -14.74 13.23 -13.39
C LEU A 132 -14.60 11.71 -13.59
N GLY A 133 -14.99 10.92 -12.58
CA GLY A 133 -15.00 9.46 -12.69
C GLY A 133 -15.84 8.97 -13.86
N ALA A 134 -15.68 7.73 -14.26
CA ALA A 134 -16.40 7.14 -15.40
C ALA A 134 -17.92 7.30 -15.28
N ASN A 135 -18.62 7.28 -16.42
CA ASN A 135 -20.09 7.32 -16.44
C ASN A 135 -20.65 6.18 -15.56
N PRO A 136 -21.52 6.47 -14.57
CA PRO A 136 -22.08 5.46 -13.67
C PRO A 136 -22.69 4.25 -14.40
N ALA A 137 -23.31 4.45 -15.55
CA ALA A 137 -23.90 3.37 -16.37
C ALA A 137 -22.84 2.39 -16.93
N CYS A 138 -21.59 2.83 -17.07
CA CYS A 138 -20.50 2.02 -17.64
C CYS A 138 -19.61 1.35 -16.58
N VAL A 139 -19.70 1.76 -15.32
CA VAL A 139 -18.76 1.36 -14.26
C VAL A 139 -18.64 -0.16 -14.13
N SER A 140 -19.75 -0.89 -14.06
CA SER A 140 -19.72 -2.34 -13.91
C SER A 140 -18.99 -3.04 -15.06
N GLY A 141 -19.22 -2.58 -16.30
CA GLY A 141 -18.55 -3.09 -17.50
C GLY A 141 -17.04 -2.78 -17.45
N LEU A 142 -16.67 -1.52 -17.18
CA LEU A 142 -15.28 -1.10 -17.12
C LEU A 142 -14.47 -1.85 -16.05
N VAL A 143 -15.03 -2.06 -14.86
CA VAL A 143 -14.34 -2.84 -13.80
C VAL A 143 -14.20 -4.31 -14.20
N SER A 144 -15.22 -4.88 -14.87
CA SER A 144 -15.15 -6.26 -15.37
C SER A 144 -14.06 -6.41 -16.42
N GLU A 145 -13.97 -5.48 -17.37
CA GLU A 145 -12.91 -5.44 -18.39
C GLU A 145 -11.52 -5.27 -17.76
N LEU A 146 -11.39 -4.38 -16.77
CA LEU A 146 -10.15 -4.17 -16.03
C LEU A 146 -9.66 -5.44 -15.33
N VAL A 147 -10.57 -6.17 -14.66
CA VAL A 147 -10.24 -7.45 -14.00
C VAL A 147 -9.84 -8.51 -15.02
N ILE A 148 -10.55 -8.62 -16.14
CA ILE A 148 -10.24 -9.58 -17.22
C ILE A 148 -8.87 -9.25 -17.85
N SER A 149 -8.62 -7.97 -18.13
CA SER A 149 -7.33 -7.50 -18.67
C SER A 149 -6.18 -7.84 -17.71
N TYR A 150 -6.33 -7.53 -16.43
CA TYR A 150 -5.34 -7.86 -15.40
C TYR A 150 -5.05 -9.37 -15.33
N CYS A 151 -6.07 -10.22 -15.39
CA CYS A 151 -5.89 -11.67 -15.30
C CYS A 151 -5.19 -12.26 -16.53
N ASN A 152 -5.34 -11.64 -17.71
CA ASN A 152 -4.77 -12.10 -18.98
C ASN A 152 -3.45 -11.41 -19.35
N ASP A 153 -2.99 -10.44 -18.56
CA ASP A 153 -1.75 -9.72 -18.80
C ASP A 153 -0.55 -10.53 -18.29
N ASP A 154 0.41 -10.83 -19.16
CA ASP A 154 1.67 -11.55 -18.88
C ASP A 154 2.85 -10.61 -18.59
N SER A 155 2.62 -9.31 -18.54
CA SER A 155 3.68 -8.34 -18.23
C SER A 155 4.20 -8.51 -16.78
N TYR A 156 5.28 -7.80 -16.46
CA TYR A 156 5.86 -7.87 -15.12
C TYR A 156 4.86 -7.39 -14.06
N PHE A 157 4.77 -8.09 -12.93
CA PHE A 157 3.70 -7.88 -11.95
C PHE A 157 3.56 -6.43 -11.48
N LEU A 158 4.66 -5.65 -11.33
CA LEU A 158 4.57 -4.24 -10.95
C LEU A 158 3.94 -3.37 -12.03
N ASP A 159 4.20 -3.66 -13.31
CA ASP A 159 3.56 -2.96 -14.43
C ASP A 159 2.04 -3.22 -14.43
N LYS A 160 1.64 -4.49 -14.19
CA LYS A 160 0.21 -4.88 -14.08
C LYS A 160 -0.48 -4.18 -12.92
N ILE A 161 0.14 -4.17 -11.73
CA ILE A 161 -0.41 -3.56 -10.53
C ILE A 161 -0.54 -2.06 -10.72
N ALA A 162 0.46 -1.40 -11.29
CA ALA A 162 0.45 0.03 -11.55
C ALA A 162 -0.65 0.42 -12.53
N HIS A 163 -0.80 -0.32 -13.62
CA HIS A 163 -1.86 -0.09 -14.59
C HIS A 163 -3.26 -0.33 -13.98
N PHE A 164 -3.44 -1.45 -13.28
CA PHE A 164 -4.70 -1.75 -12.60
C PHE A 164 -5.08 -0.64 -11.62
N HIS A 165 -4.13 -0.18 -10.81
CA HIS A 165 -4.38 0.87 -9.83
C HIS A 165 -4.76 2.21 -10.48
N ALA A 166 -4.03 2.63 -11.51
CA ALA A 166 -4.30 3.87 -12.23
C ALA A 166 -5.68 3.85 -12.91
N GLU A 167 -6.04 2.75 -13.58
CA GLU A 167 -7.35 2.57 -14.20
C GLU A 167 -8.47 2.50 -13.16
N PHE A 168 -8.29 1.73 -12.08
CA PHE A 168 -9.29 1.63 -11.00
C PHE A 168 -9.62 3.00 -10.41
N GLU A 169 -8.61 3.81 -10.12
CA GLU A 169 -8.82 5.17 -9.59
C GLU A 169 -9.40 6.13 -10.64
N THR A 170 -9.10 5.93 -11.93
CA THR A 170 -9.72 6.70 -13.03
C THR A 170 -11.19 6.35 -13.22
N ILE A 171 -11.54 5.07 -13.19
CA ILE A 171 -12.95 4.61 -13.21
C ILE A 171 -13.69 5.13 -11.99
N HIS A 172 -13.06 5.07 -10.82
CA HIS A 172 -13.60 5.47 -9.52
C HIS A 172 -14.96 4.83 -9.23
N PRO A 173 -14.99 3.45 -9.09
CA PRO A 173 -16.21 2.68 -9.24
C PRO A 173 -17.22 2.81 -8.10
N PHE A 174 -16.83 3.35 -6.96
CA PHE A 174 -17.69 3.49 -5.79
C PHE A 174 -18.06 4.96 -5.51
N SER A 175 -19.14 5.18 -4.77
CA SER A 175 -19.53 6.52 -4.32
C SER A 175 -18.64 7.03 -3.17
N ASP A 176 -17.95 6.13 -2.45
CA ASP A 176 -16.96 6.42 -1.40
C ASP A 176 -15.99 5.24 -1.28
N GLY A 177 -14.80 5.44 -0.70
CA GLY A 177 -13.84 4.39 -0.36
C GLY A 177 -12.93 3.93 -1.51
N ASN A 178 -12.95 4.57 -2.69
CA ASN A 178 -12.14 4.16 -3.84
C ASN A 178 -10.64 4.13 -3.52
N GLY A 179 -10.07 5.24 -3.03
CA GLY A 179 -8.64 5.30 -2.73
C GLY A 179 -8.18 4.25 -1.72
N ARG A 180 -8.98 3.97 -0.68
CA ARG A 180 -8.70 2.87 0.27
C ARG A 180 -8.76 1.51 -0.43
N MET A 181 -9.76 1.28 -1.27
CA MET A 181 -9.88 0.06 -2.07
C MET A 181 -8.71 -0.10 -3.03
N GLY A 182 -8.32 0.94 -3.77
CA GLY A 182 -7.17 0.90 -4.67
C GLY A 182 -5.90 0.45 -3.95
N ARG A 183 -5.61 0.99 -2.76
CA ARG A 183 -4.44 0.60 -1.95
C ARG A 183 -4.55 -0.80 -1.36
N ILE A 184 -5.74 -1.26 -0.99
CA ILE A 184 -6.01 -2.66 -0.61
C ILE A 184 -5.69 -3.58 -1.77
N LEU A 185 -6.17 -3.26 -2.98
CA LEU A 185 -6.00 -4.09 -4.17
C LEU A 185 -4.53 -4.14 -4.64
N ILE A 186 -3.73 -3.08 -4.49
CA ILE A 186 -2.28 -3.15 -4.68
C ILE A 186 -1.67 -4.25 -3.82
N ASN A 187 -1.96 -4.22 -2.51
CA ASN A 187 -1.37 -5.15 -1.56
C ASN A 187 -1.87 -6.59 -1.75
N HIS A 188 -3.12 -6.76 -2.15
CA HIS A 188 -3.64 -8.07 -2.54
C HIS A 188 -2.92 -8.63 -3.77
N GLN A 189 -2.72 -7.83 -4.81
CA GLN A 189 -2.00 -8.23 -6.02
C GLN A 189 -0.53 -8.55 -5.74
N LEU A 190 0.13 -7.80 -4.83
CA LEU A 190 1.48 -8.12 -4.36
C LEU A 190 1.53 -9.46 -3.63
N ALA A 191 0.56 -9.74 -2.77
CA ALA A 191 0.46 -11.03 -2.08
C ALA A 191 0.28 -12.19 -3.05
N LEU A 192 -0.60 -12.07 -4.06
CA LEU A 192 -0.76 -13.06 -5.13
C LEU A 192 0.54 -13.31 -5.92
N ALA A 193 1.38 -12.30 -6.06
CA ALA A 193 2.70 -12.43 -6.70
C ALA A 193 3.80 -12.94 -5.74
N GLY A 194 3.47 -13.25 -4.47
CA GLY A 194 4.41 -13.73 -3.44
C GLY A 194 5.26 -12.63 -2.80
N TYR A 195 4.86 -11.38 -2.91
CA TYR A 195 5.58 -10.23 -2.37
C TYR A 195 4.91 -9.65 -1.12
N PRO A 196 5.69 -9.01 -0.23
CA PRO A 196 5.14 -8.35 0.94
C PRO A 196 4.40 -7.06 0.57
N PRO A 197 3.48 -6.58 1.46
CA PRO A 197 2.74 -5.35 1.23
C PRO A 197 3.62 -4.11 1.23
N ILE A 198 3.14 -3.06 0.57
CA ILE A 198 3.73 -1.71 0.57
C ILE A 198 2.85 -0.73 1.33
N ILE A 199 3.44 0.35 1.82
CA ILE A 199 2.74 1.45 2.51
C ILE A 199 3.03 2.75 1.78
N ILE A 200 2.01 3.30 1.11
CA ILE A 200 2.07 4.64 0.54
C ILE A 200 1.97 5.65 1.68
N GLN A 201 2.96 6.54 1.79
CA GLN A 201 3.06 7.45 2.93
C GLN A 201 2.17 8.69 2.74
N ASN A 202 1.31 8.99 3.71
CA ASN A 202 0.47 10.19 3.69
C ASN A 202 1.28 11.49 3.56
N LYS A 203 2.45 11.55 4.21
CA LYS A 203 3.31 12.75 4.22
C LYS A 203 3.78 13.18 2.83
N SER A 204 3.91 12.25 1.90
CA SER A 204 4.35 12.51 0.54
C SER A 204 3.23 12.37 -0.51
N LYS A 205 1.96 12.29 -0.10
CA LYS A 205 0.85 12.09 -1.04
C LYS A 205 0.77 13.16 -2.12
N HIS A 206 1.06 14.41 -1.79
CA HIS A 206 1.00 15.54 -2.73
C HIS A 206 2.22 15.68 -3.63
N THR A 207 3.36 15.09 -3.25
CA THR A 207 4.61 15.14 -4.03
C THR A 207 4.86 13.89 -4.85
N ASP A 208 4.53 12.72 -4.31
CA ASP A 208 4.98 11.45 -4.85
C ASP A 208 3.84 10.56 -5.38
N TYR A 209 2.57 10.80 -4.98
CA TYR A 209 1.46 9.91 -5.31
C TYR A 209 0.37 10.57 -6.15
N TYR A 210 -0.23 11.66 -5.70
CA TYR A 210 -1.32 12.32 -6.45
C TYR A 210 -0.90 12.83 -7.83
N PRO A 211 0.31 13.41 -8.04
CA PRO A 211 0.73 13.84 -9.37
C PRO A 211 0.76 12.74 -10.43
N LEU A 212 0.90 11.46 -9.99
CA LEU A 212 0.94 10.31 -10.90
C LEU A 212 -0.42 10.05 -11.56
N PHE A 213 -1.52 10.38 -10.90
CA PHE A 213 -2.85 10.29 -11.51
C PHE A 213 -3.04 11.34 -12.60
N ASP A 214 -2.61 12.58 -12.36
CA ASP A 214 -2.65 13.63 -13.37
C ASP A 214 -1.79 13.29 -14.58
N GLU A 215 -0.60 12.68 -14.34
CA GLU A 215 0.27 12.18 -15.40
C GLU A 215 -0.40 11.06 -16.19
N TYR A 216 -1.00 10.08 -15.51
CA TYR A 216 -1.71 8.97 -16.14
C TYR A 216 -2.88 9.45 -17.01
N ILE A 217 -3.73 10.33 -16.50
CA ILE A 217 -4.87 10.91 -17.25
C ILE A 217 -4.39 11.61 -18.51
N ARG A 218 -3.24 12.31 -18.46
CA ARG A 218 -2.69 13.05 -19.58
C ARG A 218 -1.97 12.19 -20.62
N THR A 219 -1.28 11.12 -20.19
CA THR A 219 -0.33 10.38 -21.03
C THR A 219 -0.73 8.92 -21.26
N ASN A 220 -1.66 8.40 -20.48
CA ASN A 220 -2.00 6.97 -20.40
C ASN A 220 -0.78 6.09 -20.05
N GLN A 221 0.20 6.64 -19.33
CA GLN A 221 1.41 5.93 -18.90
C GLN A 221 1.46 5.83 -17.38
N CYS A 222 1.82 4.66 -16.86
CA CYS A 222 1.89 4.38 -15.44
C CYS A 222 3.33 4.23 -14.90
N ASP A 223 4.33 4.71 -15.65
CA ASP A 223 5.75 4.54 -15.30
C ASP A 223 6.08 5.13 -13.91
N GLY A 224 5.50 6.27 -13.57
CA GLY A 224 5.65 6.87 -12.25
C GLY A 224 5.10 5.99 -11.12
N PHE A 225 3.95 5.35 -11.31
CA PHE A 225 3.41 4.38 -10.34
C PHE A 225 4.32 3.16 -10.23
N VAL A 226 4.83 2.64 -11.33
CA VAL A 226 5.77 1.51 -11.34
C VAL A 226 7.02 1.83 -10.53
N GLU A 227 7.62 3.01 -10.72
CA GLU A 227 8.78 3.48 -9.96
C GLU A 227 8.46 3.62 -8.47
N LEU A 228 7.36 4.27 -8.13
CA LEU A 228 6.92 4.42 -6.74
C LEU A 228 6.73 3.05 -6.07
N PHE A 229 5.98 2.15 -6.70
CA PHE A 229 5.70 0.82 -6.14
C PHE A 229 6.97 -0.01 -6.02
N ALA A 230 7.90 0.08 -6.96
CA ALA A 230 9.20 -0.60 -6.88
C ALA A 230 10.03 -0.09 -5.69
N LEU A 231 10.09 1.23 -5.45
CA LEU A 231 10.80 1.81 -4.31
C LEU A 231 10.17 1.37 -2.97
N LEU A 232 8.85 1.43 -2.85
CA LEU A 232 8.14 1.00 -1.65
C LEU A 232 8.27 -0.52 -1.42
N LEU A 233 8.29 -1.31 -2.48
CA LEU A 233 8.50 -2.76 -2.39
C LEU A 233 9.92 -3.10 -1.96
N MET A 234 10.94 -2.42 -2.48
CA MET A 234 12.32 -2.57 -2.01
C MET A 234 12.45 -2.19 -0.52
N GLU A 235 11.79 -1.11 -0.09
CA GLU A 235 11.73 -0.73 1.33
C GLU A 235 11.10 -1.83 2.20
N SER A 236 9.99 -2.39 1.74
CA SER A 236 9.27 -3.48 2.41
C SER A 236 10.11 -4.76 2.51
N LEU A 237 10.84 -5.11 1.44
CA LEU A 237 11.77 -6.24 1.41
C LEU A 237 12.96 -6.00 2.35
N HIS A 238 13.59 -4.81 2.30
CA HIS A 238 14.69 -4.46 3.20
C HIS A 238 14.27 -4.54 4.67
N LYS A 239 13.06 -4.09 5.00
CA LYS A 239 12.49 -4.18 6.36
C LYS A 239 12.47 -5.63 6.84
N ARG A 240 11.90 -6.52 6.03
CA ARG A 240 11.77 -7.94 6.38
C ARG A 240 13.12 -8.63 6.46
N ILE A 241 14.01 -8.37 5.50
CA ILE A 241 15.38 -8.90 5.52
C ILE A 241 16.07 -8.47 6.81
N ALA A 242 16.04 -7.18 7.15
CA ALA A 242 16.68 -6.67 8.36
C ALA A 242 16.08 -7.27 9.64
N LEU A 243 14.74 -7.35 9.74
CA LEU A 243 14.07 -7.93 10.91
C LEU A 243 14.32 -9.43 11.08
N LEU A 244 14.58 -10.15 9.99
CA LEU A 244 14.83 -11.60 10.02
C LEU A 244 16.31 -11.99 10.17
N SER A 245 17.25 -11.06 9.93
CA SER A 245 18.69 -11.38 9.88
C SER A 245 19.58 -10.48 10.73
N SER A 246 19.23 -9.21 10.94
CA SER A 246 20.10 -8.28 11.69
C SER A 246 19.97 -8.48 13.19
N PRO A 247 21.06 -8.42 13.95
CA PRO A 247 21.04 -8.62 15.40
C PRO A 247 20.32 -7.48 16.14
N LYS A 248 20.28 -6.28 15.55
CA LYS A 248 19.62 -5.10 16.12
C LYS A 248 19.18 -4.14 15.02
N ILE A 249 18.01 -3.54 15.18
CA ILE A 249 17.52 -2.45 14.35
C ILE A 249 17.75 -1.13 15.07
N VAL A 250 18.36 -0.18 14.37
CA VAL A 250 18.72 1.14 14.90
C VAL A 250 18.14 2.25 14.04
N LYS A 251 18.03 3.49 14.58
CA LYS A 251 17.66 4.65 13.78
C LYS A 251 18.72 4.92 12.73
N LEU A 252 18.31 5.23 11.51
CA LEU A 252 19.23 5.58 10.42
C LEU A 252 20.14 6.77 10.78
N SER A 253 19.63 7.74 11.54
CA SER A 253 20.40 8.88 12.03
C SER A 253 21.52 8.50 13.00
N GLU A 254 21.29 7.49 13.85
CA GLU A 254 22.29 6.93 14.76
C GLU A 254 23.38 6.19 13.98
N TRP A 255 22.97 5.30 13.08
CA TRP A 255 23.86 4.57 12.19
C TRP A 255 24.73 5.53 11.34
N ALA A 256 24.11 6.56 10.73
CA ALA A 256 24.81 7.55 9.91
C ALA A 256 25.88 8.27 10.70
N ARG A 257 25.58 8.71 11.93
CA ARG A 257 26.54 9.35 12.84
C ARG A 257 27.72 8.43 13.16
N GLN A 258 27.46 7.16 13.45
CA GLN A 258 28.50 6.16 13.78
C GLN A 258 29.42 5.87 12.59
N ASN A 259 28.92 6.02 11.35
CA ASN A 259 29.67 5.77 10.12
C ASN A 259 30.20 7.06 9.46
N GLY A 260 30.11 8.22 10.12
CA GLY A 260 30.62 9.51 9.61
C GLY A 260 29.85 10.03 8.38
N ILE A 261 28.59 9.64 8.20
CA ILE A 261 27.75 10.04 7.08
C ILE A 261 26.82 11.16 7.49
N ALA A 262 26.73 12.21 6.67
CA ALA A 262 25.77 13.29 6.90
C ALA A 262 24.32 12.77 6.85
N GLY A 263 23.47 13.20 7.79
CA GLY A 263 22.11 12.68 7.95
C GLY A 263 21.22 12.86 6.71
N ASN A 264 21.35 14.00 6.00
CA ASN A 264 20.66 14.24 4.73
C ASN A 264 21.11 13.29 3.61
N VAL A 265 22.41 12.94 3.56
CA VAL A 265 22.93 11.97 2.59
C VAL A 265 22.37 10.57 2.89
N ALA A 266 22.36 10.15 4.16
CA ALA A 266 21.79 8.89 4.56
C ALA A 266 20.27 8.82 4.24
N ALA A 267 19.52 9.89 4.54
CA ALA A 267 18.09 9.98 4.24
C ALA A 267 17.80 9.90 2.73
N ASN A 268 18.59 10.58 1.90
CA ASN A 268 18.46 10.53 0.45
C ASN A 268 18.78 9.11 -0.10
N LYS A 269 19.80 8.45 0.44
CA LYS A 269 20.12 7.05 0.09
C LYS A 269 18.98 6.09 0.49
N ALA A 270 18.41 6.29 1.67
CA ALA A 270 17.25 5.54 2.14
C ALA A 270 16.04 5.73 1.23
N ALA A 271 15.68 6.97 0.89
CA ALA A 271 14.55 7.26 0.01
C ALA A 271 14.71 6.65 -1.39
N ARG A 272 15.93 6.60 -1.91
CA ARG A 272 16.26 5.96 -3.20
C ARG A 272 16.50 4.46 -3.10
N GLN A 273 16.34 3.88 -1.92
CA GLN A 273 16.61 2.47 -1.65
C GLN A 273 17.99 1.99 -2.15
N THR A 274 19.01 2.85 -2.03
CA THR A 274 20.42 2.52 -2.32
C THR A 274 21.17 1.98 -1.09
N ILE A 275 20.51 2.03 0.06
CA ILE A 275 20.92 1.35 1.30
C ILE A 275 19.69 0.62 1.87
N PRO A 276 19.86 -0.46 2.67
CA PRO A 276 18.75 -1.31 3.14
C PRO A 276 18.02 -0.64 4.34
N ALA A 277 17.58 0.59 4.15
CA ALA A 277 16.81 1.33 5.12
C ALA A 277 15.30 1.20 4.86
N PHE A 278 14.51 1.28 5.93
CA PHE A 278 13.07 1.16 5.89
C PHE A 278 12.41 2.05 6.95
N ARG A 279 11.12 2.35 6.80
CA ARG A 279 10.37 3.14 7.76
C ARG A 279 9.65 2.27 8.80
N ARG A 280 9.61 2.78 10.02
CA ARG A 280 8.79 2.26 11.12
C ARG A 280 8.18 3.46 11.84
N GLY A 281 6.85 3.60 11.79
CA GLY A 281 6.17 4.77 12.35
C GLY A 281 6.70 6.10 11.76
N GLY A 282 6.98 6.15 10.45
CA GLY A 282 7.54 7.32 9.76
C GLY A 282 9.02 7.61 10.02
N THR A 283 9.72 6.82 10.84
CA THR A 283 11.15 6.97 11.15
C THR A 283 11.98 6.00 10.32
N TRP A 284 13.06 6.49 9.70
CA TRP A 284 14.01 5.64 8.99
C TRP A 284 14.85 4.80 9.97
N MET A 285 14.83 3.49 9.72
CA MET A 285 15.56 2.45 10.47
C MET A 285 16.48 1.68 9.55
N ILE A 286 17.47 0.97 10.12
CA ILE A 286 18.42 0.13 9.39
C ILE A 286 18.95 -0.97 10.31
N GLY A 287 19.40 -2.10 9.76
CA GLY A 287 20.14 -3.11 10.50
C GLY A 287 21.48 -2.56 10.98
N SER A 288 21.84 -2.82 12.26
CA SER A 288 23.06 -2.28 12.87
C SER A 288 24.36 -2.87 12.29
N ASP A 289 24.26 -4.02 11.63
CA ASP A 289 25.34 -4.76 10.99
C ASP A 289 25.60 -4.35 9.54
N TYR A 290 24.77 -3.48 8.97
CA TYR A 290 25.00 -2.97 7.61
C TYR A 290 26.28 -2.17 7.52
N LYS A 291 27.14 -2.53 6.58
CA LYS A 291 28.34 -1.79 6.19
C LYS A 291 28.16 -1.26 4.78
N MET A 292 28.50 -0.01 4.58
CA MET A 292 28.50 0.60 3.25
C MET A 292 29.84 0.25 2.57
N ASP A 293 29.75 -0.34 1.38
CA ASP A 293 30.89 -0.60 0.52
C ASP A 293 31.47 0.71 -0.03
#